data_37bd918c02eee74913eb3f378df2e7b2
#
_entry.id   37bd918c02eee74913eb3f378df2e7b2
#
_cell.length_a   1.000
_cell.length_b   1.000
_cell.length_c   1.000
_cell.angle_alpha   90.00
_cell.angle_beta   90.00
_cell.angle_gamma   90.00
#
_symmetry.space_group_name_H-M   'P 1'
#
loop_
_entity.id
_entity.type
_entity.pdbx_description
1 polymer ?
#
loop_
_entity_poly.entity_id
_entity_poly.type
_entity_poly.pdbx_seq_one_letter_code
_entity_poly.pdbx_strand_id
1 'polypeptide(L)'
;MKKHFKKILATLLILVVVAFGFVGNYFYNFGLNPKVDKSAIVNQDSDGSKEDKTALNKWFDETKQTVEMESVTKNKLVGYKFVNPDAKKWIFVVHGYTSDAKKMVNYIKKFYDMGYSVFAPDLIAHGNSEGDFISMGGYDSADLVNWVKKISSENNNADTALFGISMGAATVMNSVGKDLPSNVKTFIEDSGYVNLKVEFTYQLKKLFNLPSFPVIPAANTVTKIRAGYFFGDVDATKALKETKLPALVLHGEEDGFVPLEHGKAAYDLITSEKEFHSFPGMKHVQAERKFREQYWNIVGEFLKKHFE
;
A
#
# COMPACT_ATOMS: atom_id res chain seq x y z
N MET A 1 -12.64 27.36 48.59
CA MET A 1 -12.49 27.74 47.16
C MET A 1 -11.41 26.96 46.41
N LYS A 2 -10.12 26.98 46.81
CA LYS A 2 -9.03 26.30 46.09
C LYS A 2 -9.23 24.77 45.90
N LYS A 3 -9.84 24.06 46.86
CA LYS A 3 -10.08 22.62 46.81
C LYS A 3 -11.19 22.24 45.79
N HIS A 4 -12.26 23.05 45.69
CA HIS A 4 -13.31 22.85 44.70
C HIS A 4 -12.82 23.14 43.28
N PHE A 5 -12.02 24.21 43.10
CA PHE A 5 -11.40 24.54 41.82
C PHE A 5 -10.52 23.42 41.29
N LYS A 6 -9.65 22.82 42.13
CA LYS A 6 -8.83 21.66 41.74
C LYS A 6 -9.67 20.45 41.33
N LYS A 7 -10.79 20.17 42.01
CA LYS A 7 -11.70 19.09 41.63
C LYS A 7 -12.35 19.34 40.26
N ILE A 8 -12.85 20.56 40.02
CA ILE A 8 -13.44 20.95 38.73
C ILE A 8 -12.41 20.80 37.61
N LEU A 9 -11.18 21.30 37.80
CA LEU A 9 -10.11 21.17 36.82
C LEU A 9 -9.76 19.72 36.53
N ALA A 10 -9.69 18.88 37.57
CA ALA A 10 -9.44 17.44 37.40
C ALA A 10 -10.58 16.74 36.62
N THR A 11 -11.84 17.09 36.93
CA THR A 11 -13.00 16.56 36.20
C THR A 11 -12.99 16.98 34.73
N LEU A 12 -12.70 18.26 34.45
CA LEU A 12 -12.56 18.74 33.05
C LEU A 12 -11.45 18.05 32.32
N LEU A 13 -10.28 17.82 32.93
CA LEU A 13 -9.19 17.10 32.33
C LEU A 13 -9.58 15.64 31.98
N ILE A 14 -10.27 14.96 32.90
CA ILE A 14 -10.78 13.61 32.66
C ILE A 14 -11.74 13.60 31.46
N LEU A 15 -12.67 14.55 31.41
CA LEU A 15 -13.62 14.65 30.28
C LEU A 15 -12.90 14.87 28.93
N VAL A 16 -11.87 15.72 28.91
CA VAL A 16 -11.06 15.98 27.73
C VAL A 16 -10.32 14.69 27.29
N VAL A 17 -9.72 13.97 28.23
CA VAL A 17 -9.02 12.69 27.93
C VAL A 17 -9.99 11.65 27.39
N VAL A 18 -11.18 11.52 27.99
CA VAL A 18 -12.22 10.61 27.54
C VAL A 18 -12.69 10.98 26.12
N ALA A 19 -13.00 12.26 25.88
CA ALA A 19 -13.40 12.74 24.54
C ALA A 19 -12.31 12.48 23.49
N PHE A 20 -11.05 12.74 23.83
CA PHE A 20 -9.90 12.47 22.97
C PHE A 20 -9.79 10.97 22.61
N GLY A 21 -10.00 10.08 23.60
CA GLY A 21 -10.03 8.63 23.41
C GLY A 21 -11.18 8.18 22.48
N PHE A 22 -12.38 8.76 22.65
CA PHE A 22 -13.53 8.47 21.80
C PHE A 22 -13.29 8.90 20.34
N VAL A 23 -12.80 10.12 20.13
CA VAL A 23 -12.46 10.62 18.79
C VAL A 23 -11.40 9.74 18.15
N GLY A 24 -10.32 9.45 18.87
CA GLY A 24 -9.27 8.58 18.36
C GLY A 24 -9.74 7.18 17.99
N ASN A 25 -10.58 6.57 18.84
CA ASN A 25 -11.14 5.25 18.59
C ASN A 25 -12.12 5.25 17.39
N TYR A 26 -12.91 6.31 17.22
CA TYR A 26 -13.79 6.45 16.05
C TYR A 26 -12.98 6.45 14.76
N PHE A 27 -11.95 7.30 14.63
CA PHE A 27 -11.15 7.41 13.43
C PHE A 27 -10.22 6.20 13.21
N TYR A 28 -9.73 5.58 14.27
CA TYR A 28 -9.07 4.27 14.18
C TYR A 28 -9.99 3.21 13.55
N ASN A 29 -11.20 3.07 14.06
CA ASN A 29 -12.16 2.10 13.51
C ASN A 29 -12.55 2.44 12.08
N PHE A 30 -12.76 3.71 11.78
CA PHE A 30 -13.09 4.19 10.43
C PHE A 30 -12.01 3.83 9.42
N GLY A 31 -10.73 4.09 9.72
CA GLY A 31 -9.62 3.88 8.79
C GLY A 31 -8.96 2.50 8.87
N LEU A 32 -8.75 1.95 10.06
CA LEU A 32 -7.81 0.84 10.27
C LEU A 32 -8.45 -0.46 10.74
N ASN A 33 -9.68 -0.45 11.23
CA ASN A 33 -10.34 -1.70 11.65
C ASN A 33 -10.91 -2.43 10.43
N PRO A 34 -10.41 -3.63 10.07
CA PRO A 34 -10.85 -4.35 8.87
C PRO A 34 -12.31 -4.82 8.94
N LYS A 35 -12.88 -4.90 10.15
CA LYS A 35 -14.27 -5.36 10.38
C LYS A 35 -15.31 -4.25 10.16
N VAL A 36 -14.89 -3.01 9.93
CA VAL A 36 -15.77 -1.86 9.65
C VAL A 36 -15.84 -1.64 8.14
N ASP A 37 -17.05 -1.44 7.62
CA ASP A 37 -17.26 -1.14 6.20
C ASP A 37 -16.50 0.11 5.78
N LYS A 38 -15.80 0.01 4.63
CA LYS A 38 -14.95 1.05 4.06
C LYS A 38 -15.56 1.73 2.83
N SER A 39 -16.81 1.40 2.48
CA SER A 39 -17.48 1.94 1.29
C SER A 39 -17.52 3.47 1.26
N ALA A 40 -17.68 4.10 2.42
CA ALA A 40 -17.65 5.57 2.55
C ALA A 40 -16.27 6.18 2.20
N ILE A 41 -15.19 5.39 2.25
CA ILE A 41 -13.84 5.83 1.91
C ILE A 41 -13.57 5.56 0.41
N VAL A 42 -13.82 4.34 -0.06
CA VAL A 42 -13.34 3.88 -1.38
C VAL A 42 -14.25 4.22 -2.56
N ASN A 43 -15.54 4.49 -2.32
CA ASN A 43 -16.49 4.75 -3.42
C ASN A 43 -16.40 6.17 -4.00
N GLN A 44 -15.62 7.07 -3.42
CA GLN A 44 -15.58 8.48 -3.83
C GLN A 44 -14.98 8.71 -5.23
N ASP A 45 -14.02 7.89 -5.62
CA ASP A 45 -13.35 7.98 -6.92
C ASP A 45 -13.73 6.85 -7.89
N SER A 46 -14.69 5.99 -7.51
CA SER A 46 -15.23 4.94 -8.39
C SER A 46 -16.07 5.55 -9.50
N ASP A 47 -15.76 5.20 -10.75
CA ASP A 47 -16.60 5.58 -11.91
C ASP A 47 -17.76 4.60 -12.15
N GLY A 48 -17.97 3.64 -11.24
CA GLY A 48 -19.05 2.65 -11.29
C GLY A 48 -18.90 1.59 -12.38
N SER A 49 -17.89 1.66 -13.24
CA SER A 49 -17.69 0.65 -14.28
C SER A 49 -17.12 -0.65 -13.70
N LYS A 50 -17.78 -1.76 -14.04
CA LYS A 50 -17.30 -3.10 -13.68
C LYS A 50 -16.72 -3.76 -14.91
N GLU A 51 -15.47 -4.21 -14.80
CA GLU A 51 -14.85 -5.08 -15.80
C GLU A 51 -15.28 -6.53 -15.54
N ASP A 52 -15.63 -7.27 -16.59
CA ASP A 52 -15.88 -8.71 -16.45
C ASP A 52 -14.53 -9.44 -16.30
N LYS A 53 -14.27 -9.89 -15.09
CA LYS A 53 -13.04 -10.62 -14.73
C LYS A 53 -13.27 -12.14 -14.62
N THR A 54 -14.38 -12.68 -15.11
CA THR A 54 -14.73 -14.10 -14.93
C THR A 54 -13.63 -15.02 -15.44
N ALA A 55 -13.14 -14.82 -16.67
CA ALA A 55 -12.07 -15.61 -17.25
C ALA A 55 -10.73 -15.45 -16.51
N LEU A 56 -10.40 -14.22 -16.10
CA LEU A 56 -9.18 -13.94 -15.34
C LEU A 56 -9.23 -14.56 -13.93
N ASN A 57 -10.37 -14.49 -13.26
CA ASN A 57 -10.56 -15.11 -11.95
C ASN A 57 -10.46 -16.65 -12.03
N LYS A 58 -10.99 -17.25 -13.11
CA LYS A 58 -10.83 -18.67 -13.35
C LYS A 58 -9.35 -19.03 -13.54
N TRP A 59 -8.63 -18.30 -14.40
CA TRP A 59 -7.19 -18.49 -14.58
C TRP A 59 -6.42 -18.34 -13.26
N PHE A 60 -6.74 -17.33 -12.43
CA PHE A 60 -6.14 -17.12 -11.12
C PHE A 60 -6.31 -18.37 -10.24
N ASP A 61 -7.54 -18.87 -10.14
CA ASP A 61 -7.86 -20.00 -9.27
C ASP A 61 -7.23 -21.33 -9.75
N GLU A 62 -7.08 -21.51 -11.07
CA GLU A 62 -6.47 -22.71 -11.67
C GLU A 62 -4.93 -22.68 -11.63
N THR A 63 -4.30 -21.50 -11.62
CA THR A 63 -2.84 -21.36 -11.75
C THR A 63 -2.14 -21.12 -10.43
N LYS A 64 -2.82 -20.51 -9.45
CA LYS A 64 -2.21 -20.12 -8.19
C LYS A 64 -1.66 -21.30 -7.39
N GLN A 65 -0.49 -21.10 -6.81
CA GLN A 65 0.07 -21.94 -5.75
C GLN A 65 0.06 -21.13 -4.46
N THR A 66 -0.71 -21.56 -3.48
CA THR A 66 -0.83 -20.85 -2.20
C THR A 66 0.41 -21.09 -1.34
N VAL A 67 0.91 -20.01 -0.74
CA VAL A 67 2.05 -20.01 0.18
C VAL A 67 1.66 -19.28 1.45
N GLU A 68 2.14 -19.76 2.59
CA GLU A 68 1.89 -19.14 3.89
C GLU A 68 3.22 -18.70 4.55
N MET A 69 3.13 -17.64 5.36
CA MET A 69 4.24 -17.12 6.14
C MET A 69 3.72 -16.48 7.43
N GLU A 70 4.52 -16.46 8.48
CA GLU A 70 4.23 -15.67 9.68
C GLU A 70 4.67 -14.21 9.47
N SER A 71 3.77 -13.27 9.77
CA SER A 71 4.04 -11.83 9.79
C SER A 71 4.99 -11.45 10.92
N VAL A 72 5.64 -10.28 10.79
CA VAL A 72 6.33 -9.63 11.92
C VAL A 72 5.39 -9.33 13.10
N THR A 73 4.09 -9.29 12.86
CA THR A 73 3.03 -9.13 13.89
C THR A 73 2.46 -10.46 14.38
N LYS A 74 3.06 -11.60 14.02
CA LYS A 74 2.65 -12.96 14.42
C LYS A 74 1.32 -13.44 13.84
N ASN A 75 0.78 -12.78 12.86
CA ASN A 75 -0.39 -13.22 12.10
C ASN A 75 0.04 -14.17 10.98
N LYS A 76 -0.82 -15.09 10.60
CA LYS A 76 -0.63 -15.89 9.40
C LYS A 76 -0.91 -15.05 8.17
N LEU A 77 0.06 -14.97 7.26
CA LEU A 77 -0.09 -14.33 5.97
C LEU A 77 -0.19 -15.36 4.85
N VAL A 78 -0.99 -15.04 3.85
CA VAL A 78 -1.18 -15.84 2.64
C VAL A 78 -0.70 -15.08 1.43
N GLY A 79 -0.07 -15.78 0.50
CA GLY A 79 0.35 -15.24 -0.78
C GLY A 79 0.22 -16.29 -1.89
N TYR A 80 0.29 -15.86 -3.13
CA TYR A 80 0.06 -16.71 -4.29
C TYR A 80 1.20 -16.59 -5.28
N LYS A 81 1.78 -17.74 -5.64
CA LYS A 81 2.75 -17.86 -6.73
C LYS A 81 2.04 -18.23 -8.02
N PHE A 82 2.42 -17.59 -9.09
CA PHE A 82 2.07 -17.89 -10.48
C PHE A 82 3.37 -18.19 -11.22
N VAL A 83 3.74 -19.45 -11.22
CA VAL A 83 5.02 -19.89 -11.81
C VAL A 83 4.87 -19.99 -13.32
N ASN A 84 5.61 -19.17 -14.05
CA ASN A 84 5.74 -19.29 -15.50
C ASN A 84 6.96 -20.17 -15.78
N PRO A 85 6.80 -21.32 -16.47
CA PRO A 85 7.89 -22.29 -16.64
C PRO A 85 9.12 -21.74 -17.37
N ASP A 86 8.92 -20.74 -18.23
CA ASP A 86 9.98 -20.13 -19.03
C ASP A 86 10.62 -18.91 -18.36
N ALA A 87 10.03 -18.45 -17.24
CA ALA A 87 10.50 -17.25 -16.54
C ALA A 87 11.78 -17.50 -15.75
N LYS A 88 12.71 -16.55 -15.85
CA LYS A 88 13.93 -16.50 -15.04
C LYS A 88 13.84 -15.46 -13.93
N LYS A 89 12.79 -14.64 -13.92
CA LYS A 89 12.62 -13.44 -13.06
C LYS A 89 11.23 -13.41 -12.47
N TRP A 90 11.13 -12.72 -11.33
CA TRP A 90 9.89 -12.60 -10.56
C TRP A 90 9.42 -11.15 -10.46
N ILE A 91 8.11 -10.95 -10.49
CA ILE A 91 7.49 -9.67 -10.13
C ILE A 91 6.57 -9.89 -8.93
N PHE A 92 6.75 -9.07 -7.90
CA PHE A 92 5.86 -9.02 -6.74
C PHE A 92 4.79 -7.97 -7.00
N VAL A 93 3.52 -8.38 -6.93
CA VAL A 93 2.36 -7.50 -7.18
C VAL A 93 1.63 -7.26 -5.86
N VAL A 94 1.72 -6.03 -5.34
CA VAL A 94 1.23 -5.66 -4.01
C VAL A 94 -0.03 -4.82 -4.13
N HIS A 95 -1.13 -5.32 -3.55
CA HIS A 95 -2.46 -4.70 -3.66
C HIS A 95 -2.64 -3.47 -2.77
N GLY A 96 -3.67 -2.65 -3.09
CA GLY A 96 -4.05 -1.47 -2.34
C GLY A 96 -5.02 -1.74 -1.17
N TYR A 97 -5.43 -0.66 -0.51
CA TYR A 97 -6.38 -0.65 0.60
C TYR A 97 -7.73 -1.28 0.20
N THR A 98 -8.28 -2.12 1.07
CA THR A 98 -9.53 -2.90 0.86
C THR A 98 -9.55 -3.84 -0.35
N SER A 99 -8.38 -4.07 -0.92
CA SER A 99 -8.17 -5.01 -2.03
C SER A 99 -7.60 -6.34 -1.50
N ASP A 100 -7.22 -7.22 -2.40
CA ASP A 100 -6.57 -8.50 -2.15
C ASP A 100 -5.82 -8.93 -3.43
N ALA A 101 -5.01 -9.99 -3.34
CA ALA A 101 -4.28 -10.50 -4.48
C ALA A 101 -5.19 -10.87 -5.66
N LYS A 102 -6.38 -11.44 -5.41
CA LYS A 102 -7.29 -11.84 -6.48
C LYS A 102 -7.86 -10.64 -7.25
N LYS A 103 -8.09 -9.52 -6.58
CA LYS A 103 -8.54 -8.28 -7.25
C LYS A 103 -7.46 -7.68 -8.16
N MET A 104 -6.17 -8.03 -7.93
CA MET A 104 -5.04 -7.64 -8.77
C MET A 104 -4.82 -8.52 -9.99
N VAL A 105 -5.75 -9.41 -10.30
CA VAL A 105 -5.58 -10.44 -11.35
C VAL A 105 -5.22 -9.86 -12.73
N ASN A 106 -5.67 -8.65 -13.08
CA ASN A 106 -5.31 -8.00 -14.35
C ASN A 106 -3.80 -7.75 -14.43
N TYR A 107 -3.22 -7.22 -13.36
CA TYR A 107 -1.77 -6.95 -13.25
C TYR A 107 -0.99 -8.26 -13.20
N ILE A 108 -1.42 -9.22 -12.38
CA ILE A 108 -0.77 -10.53 -12.23
C ILE A 108 -0.72 -11.26 -13.57
N LYS A 109 -1.86 -11.35 -14.26
CA LYS A 109 -1.95 -12.01 -15.56
C LYS A 109 -1.11 -11.31 -16.61
N LYS A 110 -1.11 -9.98 -16.63
CA LYS A 110 -0.32 -9.22 -17.60
C LYS A 110 1.19 -9.42 -17.41
N PHE A 111 1.69 -9.36 -16.17
CA PHE A 111 3.11 -9.66 -15.90
C PHE A 111 3.46 -11.12 -16.24
N TYR A 112 2.55 -12.06 -15.95
CA TYR A 112 2.73 -13.45 -16.35
C TYR A 112 2.83 -13.60 -17.88
N ASP A 113 1.97 -12.91 -18.65
CA ASP A 113 1.98 -12.92 -20.11
C ASP A 113 3.19 -12.19 -20.71
N MET A 114 3.83 -11.30 -19.96
CA MET A 114 5.11 -10.67 -20.31
C MET A 114 6.31 -11.61 -20.07
N GLY A 115 6.09 -12.83 -19.57
CA GLY A 115 7.15 -13.84 -19.38
C GLY A 115 7.74 -13.88 -17.97
N TYR A 116 7.14 -13.23 -16.98
CA TYR A 116 7.59 -13.27 -15.59
C TYR A 116 6.83 -14.32 -14.78
N SER A 117 7.48 -14.90 -13.78
CA SER A 117 6.77 -15.50 -12.65
C SER A 117 6.28 -14.38 -11.73
N VAL A 118 5.10 -14.56 -11.10
CA VAL A 118 4.49 -13.52 -10.29
C VAL A 118 4.23 -14.04 -8.87
N PHE A 119 4.49 -13.21 -7.88
CA PHE A 119 4.07 -13.41 -6.50
C PHE A 119 3.15 -12.27 -6.07
N ALA A 120 2.01 -12.61 -5.47
CA ALA A 120 1.04 -11.64 -4.98
C ALA A 120 0.63 -12.00 -3.54
N PRO A 121 1.07 -11.23 -2.51
CA PRO A 121 0.63 -11.44 -1.15
C PRO A 121 -0.75 -10.82 -0.91
N ASP A 122 -1.53 -11.42 -0.01
CA ASP A 122 -2.57 -10.72 0.73
C ASP A 122 -1.88 -10.02 1.92
N LEU A 123 -2.00 -8.70 2.03
CA LEU A 123 -1.42 -7.92 3.11
C LEU A 123 -2.15 -8.18 4.44
N ILE A 124 -1.59 -7.74 5.57
CA ILE A 124 -2.20 -7.90 6.91
C ILE A 124 -3.66 -7.45 6.87
N ALA A 125 -4.55 -8.29 7.42
CA ALA A 125 -6.00 -8.07 7.50
C ALA A 125 -6.73 -7.93 6.16
N HIS A 126 -6.16 -8.45 5.07
CA HIS A 126 -6.78 -8.48 3.73
C HIS A 126 -6.81 -9.90 3.17
N GLY A 127 -7.77 -10.15 2.27
CA GLY A 127 -7.91 -11.43 1.58
C GLY A 127 -7.99 -12.61 2.54
N ASN A 128 -7.05 -13.55 2.44
CA ASN A 128 -6.94 -14.74 3.30
C ASN A 128 -5.87 -14.58 4.41
N SER A 129 -5.22 -13.43 4.49
CA SER A 129 -4.28 -13.11 5.56
C SER A 129 -5.00 -12.66 6.83
N GLU A 130 -4.49 -13.10 7.99
CA GLU A 130 -5.00 -12.69 9.29
C GLU A 130 -4.61 -11.25 9.65
N GLY A 131 -5.29 -10.70 10.65
CA GLY A 131 -4.96 -9.41 11.25
C GLY A 131 -6.17 -8.70 11.82
N ASP A 132 -5.95 -7.94 12.88
CA ASP A 132 -6.98 -7.14 13.55
C ASP A 132 -6.92 -5.65 13.20
N PHE A 133 -5.97 -5.26 12.34
CA PHE A 133 -5.83 -3.90 11.85
C PHE A 133 -5.14 -3.86 10.49
N ILE A 134 -5.46 -2.82 9.71
CA ILE A 134 -4.81 -2.52 8.44
C ILE A 134 -3.54 -1.70 8.75
N SER A 135 -2.37 -2.17 8.30
CA SER A 135 -1.09 -1.58 8.67
C SER A 135 -0.65 -0.42 7.79
N MET A 136 -1.38 -0.14 6.70
CA MET A 136 -1.17 0.99 5.80
C MET A 136 0.26 1.08 5.23
N GLY A 137 0.91 -0.05 4.97
CA GLY A 137 2.29 -0.10 4.50
C GLY A 137 3.36 -0.11 5.61
N GLY A 138 2.97 -0.01 6.88
CA GLY A 138 3.88 -0.04 8.01
C GLY A 138 4.52 -1.42 8.20
N TYR A 139 3.85 -2.33 8.89
CA TYR A 139 4.31 -3.71 9.05
C TYR A 139 4.34 -4.47 7.72
N ASP A 140 3.39 -4.18 6.81
CA ASP A 140 3.35 -4.78 5.47
C ASP A 140 4.68 -4.64 4.72
N SER A 141 5.41 -3.52 4.90
CA SER A 141 6.71 -3.32 4.26
C SER A 141 7.80 -4.26 4.77
N ALA A 142 7.77 -4.61 6.07
CA ALA A 142 8.68 -5.61 6.63
C ALA A 142 8.28 -7.02 6.20
N ASP A 143 6.99 -7.30 6.15
CA ASP A 143 6.46 -8.58 5.65
C ASP A 143 6.76 -8.76 4.16
N LEU A 144 6.69 -7.69 3.35
CA LEU A 144 7.09 -7.75 1.94
C LEU A 144 8.56 -8.15 1.79
N VAL A 145 9.46 -7.60 2.60
CA VAL A 145 10.87 -8.02 2.62
C VAL A 145 11.00 -9.52 2.96
N ASN A 146 10.25 -10.01 3.96
CA ASN A 146 10.26 -11.41 4.35
C ASN A 146 9.70 -12.31 3.22
N TRP A 147 8.63 -11.88 2.53
CA TRP A 147 8.11 -12.56 1.34
C TRP A 147 9.16 -12.64 0.23
N VAL A 148 9.85 -11.52 -0.05
CA VAL A 148 10.93 -11.50 -1.05
C VAL A 148 12.03 -12.48 -0.67
N LYS A 149 12.50 -12.46 0.58
CA LYS A 149 13.52 -13.42 1.07
C LYS A 149 13.06 -14.87 0.91
N LYS A 150 11.83 -15.18 1.31
CA LYS A 150 11.27 -16.52 1.21
C LYS A 150 11.17 -17.01 -0.24
N ILE A 151 10.52 -16.23 -1.11
CA ILE A 151 10.31 -16.63 -2.50
C ILE A 151 11.65 -16.68 -3.27
N SER A 152 12.56 -15.75 -3.02
CA SER A 152 13.89 -15.77 -3.63
C SER A 152 14.68 -17.03 -3.25
N SER A 153 14.69 -17.42 -1.98
CA SER A 153 15.39 -18.62 -1.53
C SER A 153 14.84 -19.91 -2.13
N GLU A 154 13.54 -19.96 -2.43
CA GLU A 154 12.88 -21.08 -3.08
C GLU A 154 13.13 -21.14 -4.61
N ASN A 155 13.65 -20.06 -5.21
CA ASN A 155 13.77 -19.87 -6.66
C ASN A 155 15.19 -19.45 -7.09
N ASN A 156 16.22 -20.03 -6.48
CA ASN A 156 17.64 -19.80 -6.81
C ASN A 156 18.06 -18.32 -6.80
N ASN A 157 17.46 -17.51 -5.93
CA ASN A 157 17.65 -16.06 -5.86
C ASN A 157 17.44 -15.35 -7.21
N ALA A 158 16.44 -15.77 -7.94
CA ALA A 158 16.06 -15.14 -9.21
C ALA A 158 15.82 -13.65 -9.03
N ASP A 159 16.23 -12.86 -10.02
CA ASP A 159 16.04 -11.41 -10.01
C ASP A 159 14.56 -11.06 -9.83
N THR A 160 14.30 -10.03 -9.04
CA THR A 160 12.96 -9.65 -8.59
C THR A 160 12.71 -8.15 -8.81
N ALA A 161 11.53 -7.82 -9.32
CA ALA A 161 10.99 -6.46 -9.33
C ALA A 161 9.80 -6.35 -8.40
N LEU A 162 9.62 -5.18 -7.77
CA LEU A 162 8.48 -4.88 -6.90
C LEU A 162 7.50 -3.96 -7.63
N PHE A 163 6.24 -4.30 -7.62
CA PHE A 163 5.15 -3.48 -8.15
C PHE A 163 4.07 -3.32 -7.09
N GLY A 164 3.64 -2.11 -6.84
CA GLY A 164 2.55 -1.84 -5.89
C GLY A 164 1.61 -0.76 -6.37
N ILE A 165 0.34 -0.86 -5.97
CA ILE A 165 -0.65 0.20 -6.21
C ILE A 165 -1.18 0.78 -4.90
N SER A 166 -1.37 2.11 -4.82
CA SER A 166 -1.99 2.79 -3.67
C SER A 166 -1.27 2.41 -2.35
N MET A 167 -1.96 1.84 -1.36
CA MET A 167 -1.34 1.30 -0.14
C MET A 167 -0.23 0.29 -0.43
N GLY A 168 -0.38 -0.53 -1.50
CA GLY A 168 0.67 -1.44 -1.95
C GLY A 168 1.91 -0.71 -2.47
N ALA A 169 1.74 0.42 -3.16
CA ALA A 169 2.84 1.28 -3.58
C ALA A 169 3.55 1.92 -2.37
N ALA A 170 2.78 2.40 -1.37
CA ALA A 170 3.36 2.85 -0.10
C ALA A 170 4.12 1.73 0.61
N THR A 171 3.60 0.49 0.58
CA THR A 171 4.29 -0.70 1.12
C THR A 171 5.62 -0.94 0.40
N VAL A 172 5.64 -0.91 -0.93
CA VAL A 172 6.86 -1.03 -1.75
C VAL A 172 7.84 0.10 -1.42
N MET A 173 7.42 1.36 -1.45
CA MET A 173 8.28 2.50 -1.14
C MET A 173 8.89 2.44 0.27
N ASN A 174 8.14 1.95 1.27
CA ASN A 174 8.68 1.76 2.62
C ASN A 174 9.60 0.52 2.72
N SER A 175 9.48 -0.46 1.83
CA SER A 175 10.30 -1.67 1.83
C SER A 175 11.70 -1.44 1.26
N VAL A 176 11.86 -0.51 0.29
CA VAL A 176 13.17 -0.26 -0.37
C VAL A 176 14.23 0.36 0.55
N GLY A 177 13.82 0.86 1.71
CA GLY A 177 14.75 1.31 2.77
C GLY A 177 15.10 0.23 3.80
N LYS A 178 14.63 -1.00 3.62
CA LYS A 178 14.87 -2.12 4.53
C LYS A 178 15.93 -3.08 3.95
N ASP A 179 16.23 -4.14 4.68
CA ASP A 179 17.20 -5.18 4.29
C ASP A 179 16.62 -6.08 3.16
N LEU A 180 16.42 -5.51 1.97
CA LEU A 180 16.03 -6.25 0.79
C LEU A 180 17.20 -7.10 0.26
N PRO A 181 16.94 -8.31 -0.24
CA PRO A 181 17.95 -9.11 -0.93
C PRO A 181 18.49 -8.40 -2.18
N SER A 182 19.76 -8.63 -2.50
CA SER A 182 20.45 -8.00 -3.65
C SER A 182 19.90 -8.39 -5.03
N ASN A 183 19.08 -9.42 -5.10
CA ASN A 183 18.35 -9.82 -6.30
C ASN A 183 17.10 -8.96 -6.58
N VAL A 184 16.71 -8.04 -5.69
CA VAL A 184 15.74 -7.00 -6.02
C VAL A 184 16.45 -5.94 -6.87
N LYS A 185 15.95 -5.70 -8.09
CA LYS A 185 16.62 -4.85 -9.09
C LYS A 185 15.93 -3.52 -9.32
N THR A 186 14.62 -3.45 -9.15
CA THR A 186 13.84 -2.25 -9.44
C THR A 186 12.50 -2.28 -8.72
N PHE A 187 11.83 -1.12 -8.68
CA PHE A 187 10.46 -1.05 -8.19
C PHE A 187 9.61 -0.09 -9.01
N ILE A 188 8.31 -0.36 -9.01
CA ILE A 188 7.28 0.43 -9.66
C ILE A 188 6.24 0.77 -8.59
N GLU A 189 5.94 2.03 -8.44
CA GLU A 189 4.85 2.51 -7.59
C GLU A 189 3.78 3.20 -8.45
N ASP A 190 2.52 2.86 -8.22
CA ASP A 190 1.37 3.45 -8.88
C ASP A 190 0.42 4.05 -7.84
N SER A 191 0.26 5.37 -7.87
CA SER A 191 -0.67 6.13 -7.03
C SER A 191 -0.47 5.93 -5.52
N GLY A 192 0.79 5.75 -5.08
CA GLY A 192 1.15 5.57 -3.67
C GLY A 192 1.31 6.88 -2.91
N TYR A 193 1.25 6.79 -1.58
CA TYR A 193 1.56 7.92 -0.69
C TYR A 193 2.93 7.73 -0.03
N VAL A 194 3.69 8.83 0.05
CA VAL A 194 5.02 8.84 0.70
C VAL A 194 4.89 8.81 2.22
N ASN A 195 3.90 9.54 2.78
CA ASN A 195 3.75 9.71 4.22
C ASN A 195 2.28 9.55 4.63
N LEU A 196 2.02 8.57 5.51
CA LEU A 196 0.66 8.23 5.95
C LEU A 196 -0.01 9.35 6.75
N LYS A 197 0.75 10.09 7.57
CA LYS A 197 0.18 11.19 8.35
C LYS A 197 -0.31 12.32 7.45
N VAL A 198 0.42 12.60 6.36
CA VAL A 198 0.02 13.60 5.35
C VAL A 198 -1.24 13.11 4.65
N GLU A 199 -1.26 11.86 4.19
CA GLU A 199 -2.43 11.26 3.54
C GLU A 199 -3.66 11.28 4.44
N PHE A 200 -3.56 10.85 5.69
CA PHE A 200 -4.70 10.87 6.62
C PHE A 200 -5.16 12.29 6.98
N THR A 201 -4.27 13.27 7.00
CA THR A 201 -4.64 14.67 7.18
C THR A 201 -5.45 15.19 6.00
N TYR A 202 -5.04 14.83 4.77
CA TYR A 202 -5.79 15.15 3.56
C TYR A 202 -7.17 14.48 3.56
N GLN A 203 -7.24 13.18 3.83
CA GLN A 203 -8.50 12.43 3.87
C GLN A 203 -9.46 12.96 4.95
N LEU A 204 -8.94 13.30 6.13
CA LEU A 204 -9.75 13.92 7.19
C LEU A 204 -10.40 15.23 6.71
N LYS A 205 -9.63 16.08 6.03
CA LYS A 205 -10.15 17.34 5.49
C LYS A 205 -11.17 17.08 4.38
N LYS A 206 -10.88 16.16 3.48
CA LYS A 206 -11.74 15.82 2.33
C LYS A 206 -13.08 15.22 2.78
N LEU A 207 -13.04 14.22 3.65
CA LEU A 207 -14.21 13.42 4.03
C LEU A 207 -15.10 14.10 5.08
N PHE A 208 -14.48 14.80 6.03
CA PHE A 208 -15.17 15.33 7.21
C PHE A 208 -15.12 16.86 7.31
N ASN A 209 -14.33 17.52 6.47
CA ASN A 209 -14.05 18.95 6.57
C ASN A 209 -13.53 19.38 7.95
N LEU A 210 -12.81 18.48 8.65
CA LEU A 210 -12.26 18.73 9.98
C LEU A 210 -10.79 19.18 9.92
N PRO A 211 -10.33 19.97 10.91
CA PRO A 211 -8.92 20.28 11.09
C PRO A 211 -8.14 19.06 11.61
N SER A 212 -6.84 19.01 11.31
CA SER A 212 -5.97 17.90 11.76
C SER A 212 -5.89 17.80 13.29
N PHE A 213 -5.83 18.93 13.99
CA PHE A 213 -5.86 18.96 15.46
C PHE A 213 -7.29 19.20 15.97
N PRO A 214 -7.74 18.43 16.97
CA PRO A 214 -7.05 17.37 17.73
C PRO A 214 -7.22 15.95 17.13
N VAL A 215 -7.86 15.78 15.97
CA VAL A 215 -8.33 14.48 15.43
C VAL A 215 -7.17 13.56 15.09
N ILE A 216 -6.21 14.04 14.26
CA ILE A 216 -5.05 13.21 13.86
C ILE A 216 -4.20 12.79 15.07
N PRO A 217 -3.86 13.67 16.05
CA PRO A 217 -3.21 13.24 17.29
C PRO A 217 -3.98 12.18 18.06
N ALA A 218 -5.31 12.30 18.16
CA ALA A 218 -6.14 11.33 18.86
C ALA A 218 -6.14 9.96 18.16
N ALA A 219 -6.39 9.92 16.84
CA ALA A 219 -6.35 8.73 16.05
C ALA A 219 -4.95 8.05 16.08
N ASN A 220 -3.90 8.84 15.96
CA ASN A 220 -2.51 8.38 16.02
C ASN A 220 -2.17 7.72 17.38
N THR A 221 -2.63 8.33 18.49
CA THR A 221 -2.43 7.77 19.83
C THR A 221 -3.16 6.43 20.00
N VAL A 222 -4.41 6.35 19.55
CA VAL A 222 -5.19 5.10 19.61
C VAL A 222 -4.59 4.05 18.70
N THR A 223 -4.08 4.42 17.52
CA THR A 223 -3.37 3.51 16.62
C THR A 223 -2.13 2.93 17.30
N LYS A 224 -1.34 3.76 17.98
CA LYS A 224 -0.19 3.27 18.74
C LYS A 224 -0.58 2.26 19.82
N ILE A 225 -1.67 2.52 20.53
CA ILE A 225 -2.15 1.61 21.60
C ILE A 225 -2.70 0.31 21.04
N ARG A 226 -3.46 0.34 19.93
CA ARG A 226 -4.19 -0.82 19.40
C ARG A 226 -3.42 -1.61 18.34
N ALA A 227 -2.62 -0.92 17.53
CA ALA A 227 -1.91 -1.50 16.39
C ALA A 227 -0.37 -1.43 16.53
N GLY A 228 0.15 -0.79 17.57
CA GLY A 228 1.58 -0.80 17.88
C GLY A 228 2.44 0.19 17.09
N TYR A 229 1.88 1.00 16.17
CA TYR A 229 2.64 1.94 15.35
C TYR A 229 2.01 3.35 15.36
N PHE A 230 2.82 4.38 15.09
CA PHE A 230 2.35 5.73 14.80
C PHE A 230 2.22 5.95 13.29
N PHE A 231 1.36 6.86 12.86
CA PHE A 231 1.25 7.24 11.44
C PHE A 231 2.58 7.72 10.85
N GLY A 232 3.42 8.40 11.66
CA GLY A 232 4.74 8.83 11.26
C GLY A 232 5.77 7.70 11.08
N ASP A 233 5.48 6.50 11.54
CA ASP A 233 6.33 5.32 11.31
C ASP A 233 6.16 4.78 9.87
N VAL A 234 5.11 5.21 9.15
CA VAL A 234 4.85 4.91 7.74
C VAL A 234 5.22 6.13 6.91
N ASP A 235 6.51 6.29 6.66
CA ASP A 235 7.11 7.41 5.95
C ASP A 235 8.28 6.91 5.09
N ALA A 236 8.07 6.88 3.78
CA ALA A 236 9.06 6.43 2.82
C ALA A 236 10.14 7.47 2.48
N THR A 237 10.09 8.69 3.06
CA THR A 237 11.00 9.80 2.73
C THR A 237 12.47 9.39 2.81
N LYS A 238 12.87 8.70 3.88
CA LYS A 238 14.25 8.25 4.03
C LYS A 238 14.58 7.12 3.06
N ALA A 239 13.69 6.13 2.96
CA ALA A 239 13.85 4.98 2.06
C ALA A 239 14.07 5.40 0.60
N LEU A 240 13.26 6.34 0.11
CA LEU A 240 13.35 6.87 -1.26
C LEU A 240 14.63 7.67 -1.50
N LYS A 241 15.14 8.42 -0.51
CA LYS A 241 16.41 9.16 -0.63
C LYS A 241 17.64 8.24 -0.65
N GLU A 242 17.57 7.12 0.04
CA GLU A 242 18.72 6.23 0.24
C GLU A 242 18.77 5.06 -0.75
N THR A 243 17.62 4.69 -1.36
CA THR A 243 17.56 3.60 -2.32
C THR A 243 18.47 3.84 -3.53
N LYS A 244 19.04 2.73 -4.05
CA LYS A 244 19.79 2.72 -5.30
C LYS A 244 19.07 2.00 -6.42
N LEU A 245 17.87 1.50 -6.12
CA LEU A 245 17.06 0.79 -7.10
C LEU A 245 16.45 1.78 -8.10
N PRO A 246 16.52 1.51 -9.41
CA PRO A 246 15.75 2.25 -10.39
C PRO A 246 14.26 2.22 -10.06
N ALA A 247 13.56 3.32 -10.31
CA ALA A 247 12.17 3.48 -9.93
C ALA A 247 11.28 4.01 -11.06
N LEU A 248 10.09 3.45 -11.20
CA LEU A 248 9.03 4.02 -12.02
C LEU A 248 7.89 4.51 -11.11
N VAL A 249 7.51 5.77 -11.29
CA VAL A 249 6.40 6.42 -10.58
C VAL A 249 5.28 6.70 -11.57
N LEU A 250 4.10 6.16 -11.30
CA LEU A 250 2.89 6.32 -12.11
C LEU A 250 1.80 7.00 -11.27
N HIS A 251 1.05 7.98 -11.84
CA HIS A 251 0.01 8.66 -11.08
C HIS A 251 -1.09 9.25 -11.97
N GLY A 252 -2.34 9.21 -11.52
CA GLY A 252 -3.44 9.93 -12.16
C GLY A 252 -3.42 11.42 -11.79
N GLU A 253 -3.61 12.31 -12.77
CA GLU A 253 -3.55 13.77 -12.51
C GLU A 253 -4.76 14.30 -11.73
N GLU A 254 -5.90 13.61 -11.81
CA GLU A 254 -7.12 13.93 -11.06
C GLU A 254 -7.36 12.96 -9.90
N ASP A 255 -6.27 12.36 -9.37
CA ASP A 255 -6.36 11.48 -8.23
C ASP A 255 -6.80 12.27 -6.99
N GLY A 256 -8.05 12.11 -6.63
CA GLY A 256 -8.62 12.74 -5.45
C GLY A 256 -8.49 11.85 -4.21
N PHE A 257 -8.06 10.60 -4.32
CA PHE A 257 -7.88 9.72 -3.17
C PHE A 257 -6.46 9.84 -2.61
N VAL A 258 -5.44 9.64 -3.42
CA VAL A 258 -4.05 9.96 -3.10
C VAL A 258 -3.61 11.09 -4.04
N PRO A 259 -3.49 12.33 -3.57
CA PRO A 259 -3.16 13.46 -4.44
C PRO A 259 -1.87 13.28 -5.22
N LEU A 260 -1.84 13.80 -6.47
CA LEU A 260 -0.69 13.76 -7.38
C LEU A 260 0.62 14.25 -6.73
N GLU A 261 0.50 15.14 -5.75
CA GLU A 261 1.62 15.67 -4.97
C GLU A 261 2.43 14.56 -4.28
N HIS A 262 1.80 13.43 -3.93
CA HIS A 262 2.52 12.27 -3.37
C HIS A 262 3.40 11.61 -4.43
N GLY A 263 2.91 11.40 -5.65
CA GLY A 263 3.72 10.86 -6.75
C GLY A 263 4.89 11.79 -7.11
N LYS A 264 4.63 13.10 -7.20
CA LYS A 264 5.69 14.11 -7.42
C LYS A 264 6.72 14.08 -6.29
N ALA A 265 6.26 14.02 -5.03
CA ALA A 265 7.15 13.95 -3.88
C ALA A 265 7.98 12.66 -3.89
N ALA A 266 7.39 11.52 -4.25
CA ALA A 266 8.12 10.26 -4.41
C ALA A 266 9.23 10.41 -5.47
N TYR A 267 8.88 10.91 -6.64
CA TYR A 267 9.83 11.16 -7.71
C TYR A 267 10.96 12.09 -7.27
N ASP A 268 10.65 13.22 -6.65
CA ASP A 268 11.65 14.20 -6.21
C ASP A 268 12.62 13.63 -5.16
N LEU A 269 12.13 12.79 -4.26
CA LEU A 269 12.93 12.15 -3.21
C LEU A 269 13.89 11.08 -3.72
N ILE A 270 13.53 10.34 -4.76
CA ILE A 270 14.36 9.28 -5.33
C ILE A 270 15.61 9.89 -5.96
N THR A 271 16.79 9.39 -5.61
CA THR A 271 18.10 9.87 -6.11
C THR A 271 18.74 8.94 -7.13
N SER A 272 18.25 7.71 -7.25
CA SER A 272 18.66 6.73 -8.28
C SER A 272 18.02 7.05 -9.64
N GLU A 273 18.26 6.21 -10.65
CA GLU A 273 17.55 6.31 -11.92
C GLU A 273 16.04 6.22 -11.69
N LYS A 274 15.28 7.13 -12.32
CA LYS A 274 13.84 7.24 -12.09
C LYS A 274 13.10 7.76 -13.30
N GLU A 275 11.86 7.31 -13.45
CA GLU A 275 10.93 7.79 -14.44
C GLU A 275 9.60 8.20 -13.76
N PHE A 276 8.95 9.24 -14.27
CA PHE A 276 7.66 9.71 -13.78
C PHE A 276 6.70 9.84 -14.96
N HIS A 277 5.54 9.21 -14.87
CA HIS A 277 4.49 9.35 -15.87
C HIS A 277 3.15 9.64 -15.17
N SER A 278 2.56 10.77 -15.50
CA SER A 278 1.21 11.11 -15.08
C SER A 278 0.20 10.87 -16.19
N PHE A 279 -1.05 10.62 -15.82
CA PHE A 279 -2.13 10.30 -16.75
C PHE A 279 -3.21 11.37 -16.65
N PRO A 280 -3.36 12.26 -17.70
CA PRO A 280 -4.35 13.32 -17.69
C PRO A 280 -5.78 12.81 -17.53
N GLY A 281 -6.57 13.49 -16.69
CA GLY A 281 -7.98 13.15 -16.44
C GLY A 281 -8.20 11.85 -15.67
N MET A 282 -7.14 11.19 -15.16
CA MET A 282 -7.28 9.94 -14.45
C MET A 282 -7.35 10.15 -12.94
N LYS A 283 -8.35 9.51 -12.34
CA LYS A 283 -8.52 9.37 -10.90
C LYS A 283 -7.67 8.22 -10.34
N HIS A 284 -7.86 7.94 -9.06
CA HIS A 284 -7.09 6.92 -8.32
C HIS A 284 -7.07 5.55 -9.00
N VAL A 285 -5.88 5.08 -9.36
CA VAL A 285 -5.61 3.75 -9.96
C VAL A 285 -6.48 3.45 -11.21
N GLN A 286 -6.77 4.44 -12.03
CA GLN A 286 -7.57 4.26 -13.25
C GLN A 286 -6.74 4.13 -14.53
N ALA A 287 -5.46 4.47 -14.48
CA ALA A 287 -4.60 4.56 -15.67
C ALA A 287 -4.48 3.21 -16.39
N GLU A 288 -4.28 2.10 -15.67
CA GLU A 288 -4.19 0.75 -16.28
C GLU A 288 -5.44 0.40 -17.10
N ARG A 289 -6.62 0.77 -16.61
CA ARG A 289 -7.87 0.43 -17.29
C ARG A 289 -8.18 1.36 -18.46
N LYS A 290 -7.91 2.66 -18.30
CA LYS A 290 -8.32 3.69 -19.29
C LYS A 290 -7.27 3.94 -20.37
N PHE A 291 -5.99 3.79 -20.03
CA PHE A 291 -4.84 3.96 -20.92
C PHE A 291 -4.03 2.67 -21.05
N ARG A 292 -4.69 1.52 -21.10
CA ARG A 292 -4.10 0.18 -20.98
C ARG A 292 -2.86 -0.02 -21.84
N GLU A 293 -2.92 0.31 -23.12
CA GLU A 293 -1.79 0.15 -24.05
C GLU A 293 -0.61 1.05 -23.64
N GLN A 294 -0.85 2.34 -23.40
CA GLN A 294 0.17 3.31 -23.00
C GLN A 294 0.78 2.91 -21.65
N TYR A 295 -0.06 2.55 -20.67
CA TYR A 295 0.39 2.12 -19.33
C TYR A 295 1.35 0.94 -19.42
N TRP A 296 0.97 -0.10 -20.14
CA TRP A 296 1.79 -1.31 -20.25
C TRP A 296 3.00 -1.14 -21.16
N ASN A 297 2.99 -0.23 -22.12
CA ASN A 297 4.17 0.15 -22.89
C ASN A 297 5.18 0.85 -21.98
N ILE A 298 4.77 1.82 -21.16
CA ILE A 298 5.63 2.48 -20.18
C ILE A 298 6.27 1.46 -19.22
N VAL A 299 5.44 0.62 -18.59
CA VAL A 299 5.91 -0.43 -17.66
C VAL A 299 6.86 -1.40 -18.36
N GLY A 300 6.54 -1.83 -19.58
CA GLY A 300 7.37 -2.76 -20.36
C GLY A 300 8.73 -2.17 -20.74
N GLU A 301 8.76 -0.92 -21.23
CA GLU A 301 10.02 -0.23 -21.57
C GLU A 301 10.91 -0.01 -20.34
N PHE A 302 10.31 0.38 -19.21
CA PHE A 302 11.03 0.52 -17.96
C PHE A 302 11.63 -0.81 -17.48
N LEU A 303 10.86 -1.89 -17.48
CA LEU A 303 11.34 -3.21 -17.09
C LEU A 303 12.43 -3.71 -18.05
N LYS A 304 12.28 -3.49 -19.34
CA LYS A 304 13.31 -3.85 -20.35
C LYS A 304 14.62 -3.12 -20.08
N LYS A 305 14.57 -1.86 -19.69
CA LYS A 305 15.76 -1.04 -19.42
C LYS A 305 16.47 -1.39 -18.12
N HIS A 306 15.70 -1.73 -17.08
CA HIS A 306 16.24 -1.82 -15.71
C HIS A 306 16.14 -3.21 -15.08
N PHE A 307 15.47 -4.16 -15.74
CA PHE A 307 15.20 -5.46 -15.18
C PHE A 307 15.54 -6.61 -16.15
N GLU A 308 15.60 -6.40 -17.48
CA GLU A 308 16.08 -7.38 -18.45
C GLU A 308 17.59 -7.23 -18.69
#